data_e4275f83529b1af1efc3bad5fa30116e
#
_entry.id   e4275f83529b1af1efc3bad5fa30116e
#
_cell.length_a   1.000
_cell.length_b   1.000
_cell.length_c   1.000
_cell.angle_alpha   90.00
_cell.angle_beta   90.00
_cell.angle_gamma   90.00
#
_symmetry.space_group_name_H-M   'P 1'
#
loop_
_entity.id
_entity.type
_entity.pdbx_description
1 polymer ?
#
loop_
_entity_poly.entity_id
_entity_poly.type
_entity_poly.pdbx_seq_one_letter_code
_entity_poly.pdbx_strand_id
1 'polypeptide(L)'
;MDPGVTDNPEQSRFEIHDDGELAGFIIYRRNGNEITLVHTETVRGFRGRGVAGRLVTGALDLAAKEGLAVIPRCPFVRDWLDEHPDYAGLVPEGRRAQFGL
;
A
#
# COMPACT_ATOMS: atom_id res chain seq x y z
N MET A 1 3.69 -14.05 0.09
CA MET A 1 2.38 -13.43 0.37
C MET A 1 2.24 -13.17 1.86
N ASP A 2 1.78 -12.01 2.24
CA ASP A 2 1.53 -11.71 3.64
C ASP A 2 0.06 -12.02 3.94
N PRO A 3 -0.25 -13.08 4.68
CA PRO A 3 -1.63 -13.48 4.94
C PRO A 3 -2.40 -12.49 5.81
N GLY A 4 -1.70 -11.54 6.41
CA GLY A 4 -2.34 -10.53 7.25
C GLY A 4 -2.95 -9.37 6.50
N VAL A 5 -2.64 -9.21 5.20
CA VAL A 5 -3.11 -8.06 4.43
C VAL A 5 -4.32 -8.43 3.58
N THR A 6 -5.40 -7.68 3.73
CA THR A 6 -6.64 -7.88 2.99
C THR A 6 -7.17 -6.55 2.46
N ASP A 7 -8.00 -6.63 1.44
CA ASP A 7 -8.68 -5.45 0.89
C ASP A 7 -10.05 -5.32 1.55
N ASN A 8 -10.36 -4.11 2.01
CA ASN A 8 -11.67 -3.76 2.55
C ASN A 8 -12.29 -2.67 1.67
N PRO A 9 -12.94 -3.04 0.56
CA PRO A 9 -13.47 -2.04 -0.38
C PRO A 9 -14.61 -1.20 0.19
N GLU A 10 -15.35 -1.71 1.16
CA GLU A 10 -16.40 -0.91 1.80
C GLU A 10 -15.84 0.31 2.50
N GLN A 11 -14.62 0.20 3.05
CA GLN A 11 -13.95 1.30 3.72
C GLN A 11 -12.89 1.94 2.85
N SER A 12 -12.71 1.47 1.61
CA SER A 12 -11.69 1.95 0.68
C SER A 12 -10.30 1.92 1.31
N ARG A 13 -9.93 0.77 1.86
CA ARG A 13 -8.60 0.64 2.43
C ARG A 13 -8.10 -0.81 2.42
N PHE A 14 -6.77 -0.95 2.35
CA PHE A 14 -6.11 -2.21 2.66
C PHE A 14 -5.88 -2.26 4.16
N GLU A 15 -6.01 -3.45 4.74
CA GLU A 15 -5.85 -3.64 6.17
C GLU A 15 -4.86 -4.75 6.46
N ILE A 16 -4.08 -4.59 7.51
CA ILE A 16 -3.29 -5.67 8.05
C ILE A 16 -3.80 -5.99 9.46
N HIS A 17 -4.00 -7.27 9.70
CA HIS A 17 -4.47 -7.75 11.00
C HIS A 17 -3.39 -8.61 11.64
N ASP A 18 -3.29 -8.51 12.95
CA ASP A 18 -2.37 -9.31 13.75
C ASP A 18 -3.20 -9.95 14.85
N ASP A 19 -3.26 -11.28 14.84
CA ASP A 19 -4.06 -12.04 15.80
C ASP A 19 -5.53 -11.62 15.82
N GLY A 20 -6.06 -11.29 14.62
CA GLY A 20 -7.44 -10.86 14.48
C GLY A 20 -7.70 -9.40 14.78
N GLU A 21 -6.69 -8.65 15.23
CA GLU A 21 -6.84 -7.22 15.51
C GLU A 21 -6.31 -6.38 14.37
N LEU A 22 -6.99 -5.28 14.08
CA LEU A 22 -6.52 -4.35 13.07
C LEU A 22 -5.22 -3.70 13.55
N ALA A 23 -4.15 -3.91 12.80
CA ALA A 23 -2.82 -3.39 13.14
C ALA A 23 -2.44 -2.17 12.33
N GLY A 24 -3.03 -2.00 11.14
CA GLY A 24 -2.75 -0.85 10.29
C GLY A 24 -3.61 -0.87 9.04
N PHE A 25 -3.61 0.23 8.31
CA PHE A 25 -4.37 0.32 7.06
C PHE A 25 -3.77 1.37 6.12
N ILE A 26 -4.09 1.21 4.83
CA ILE A 26 -3.76 2.20 3.80
C ILE A 26 -5.08 2.61 3.15
N ILE A 27 -5.40 3.88 3.26
CA ILE A 27 -6.59 4.45 2.60
C ILE A 27 -6.26 4.62 1.13
N TYR A 28 -7.18 4.21 0.26
CA TYR A 28 -6.99 4.33 -1.16
C TYR A 28 -8.22 4.92 -1.86
N ARG A 29 -8.01 5.34 -3.10
CA ARG A 29 -9.07 5.69 -4.04
C ARG A 29 -8.85 4.87 -5.29
N ARG A 30 -9.90 4.27 -5.78
CA ARG A 30 -9.82 3.46 -6.97
C ARG A 30 -10.57 4.14 -8.10
N ASN A 31 -9.93 4.20 -9.28
CA ASN A 31 -10.51 4.80 -10.45
C ASN A 31 -10.10 3.96 -11.66
N GLY A 32 -11.01 3.08 -12.10
CA GLY A 32 -10.72 2.16 -13.19
C GLY A 32 -9.57 1.23 -12.84
N ASN A 33 -8.52 1.28 -13.64
CA ASN A 33 -7.34 0.44 -13.44
C ASN A 33 -6.27 1.09 -12.56
N GLU A 34 -6.58 2.24 -11.96
CA GLU A 34 -5.65 2.93 -11.07
C GLU A 34 -6.12 2.85 -9.64
N ILE A 35 -5.16 2.65 -8.74
CA ILE A 35 -5.42 2.73 -7.32
C ILE A 35 -4.45 3.74 -6.71
N THR A 36 -5.01 4.79 -6.09
CA THR A 36 -4.22 5.85 -5.47
C THR A 36 -4.12 5.55 -3.99
N LEU A 37 -2.90 5.36 -3.50
CA LEU A 37 -2.65 5.13 -2.09
C LEU A 37 -2.46 6.47 -1.41
N VAL A 38 -3.37 6.82 -0.50
CA VAL A 38 -3.51 8.19 0.02
C VAL A 38 -2.84 8.37 1.37
N HIS A 39 -3.02 7.41 2.28
CA HIS A 39 -2.55 7.55 3.64
C HIS A 39 -2.32 6.18 4.27
N THR A 40 -1.21 6.04 4.99
CA THR A 40 -0.87 4.81 5.70
C THR A 40 -0.86 5.10 7.18
N GLU A 41 -1.49 4.22 7.95
CA GLU A 41 -1.53 4.36 9.40
C GLU A 41 -1.26 3.04 10.09
N THR A 42 -0.43 3.08 11.14
CA THR A 42 -0.22 1.94 12.03
C THR A 42 -1.00 2.21 13.31
N VAL A 43 -1.81 1.25 13.71
CA VAL A 43 -2.60 1.36 14.93
C VAL A 43 -1.65 1.42 16.13
N ARG A 44 -1.99 2.24 17.09
CA ARG A 44 -1.09 2.65 18.17
C ARG A 44 -0.36 1.51 18.89
N GLY A 45 -1.00 0.44 19.18
CA GLY A 45 -0.38 -0.69 19.91
C GLY A 45 0.57 -1.53 19.06
N PHE A 46 0.66 -1.26 17.76
CA PHE A 46 1.43 -2.09 16.84
C PHE A 46 2.64 -1.38 16.25
N ARG A 47 2.93 -0.17 16.70
CA ARG A 47 4.08 0.60 16.21
C ARG A 47 5.39 -0.08 16.62
N GLY A 48 6.39 0.03 15.73
CA GLY A 48 7.71 -0.53 15.99
C GLY A 48 7.83 -2.01 15.70
N ARG A 49 6.83 -2.62 15.07
CA ARG A 49 6.84 -4.06 14.75
C ARG A 49 6.96 -4.37 13.27
N GLY A 50 7.32 -3.38 12.46
CA GLY A 50 7.43 -3.57 11.02
C GLY A 50 6.09 -3.74 10.31
N VAL A 51 5.01 -3.35 10.95
CA VAL A 51 3.64 -3.50 10.42
C VAL A 51 3.47 -2.72 9.13
N ALA A 52 3.92 -1.46 9.11
CA ALA A 52 3.73 -0.60 7.94
C ALA A 52 4.41 -1.16 6.70
N GLY A 53 5.63 -1.69 6.84
CA GLY A 53 6.33 -2.31 5.71
C GLY A 53 5.63 -3.53 5.16
N ARG A 54 5.15 -4.40 6.06
CA ARG A 54 4.39 -5.59 5.63
C ARG A 54 3.07 -5.20 4.99
N LEU A 55 2.43 -4.16 5.52
CA LEU A 55 1.17 -3.65 4.97
C LEU A 55 1.38 -3.15 3.54
N VAL A 56 2.40 -2.33 3.31
CA VAL A 56 2.69 -1.82 1.97
C VAL A 56 2.99 -2.97 1.02
N THR A 57 3.84 -3.91 1.43
CA THR A 57 4.18 -5.07 0.60
C THR A 57 2.92 -5.84 0.20
N GLY A 58 2.09 -6.17 1.17
CA GLY A 58 0.87 -6.93 0.91
C GLY A 58 -0.12 -6.18 0.04
N ALA A 59 -0.27 -4.87 0.27
CA ALA A 59 -1.16 -4.04 -0.54
C ALA A 59 -0.69 -3.97 -1.99
N LEU A 60 0.61 -3.78 -2.20
CA LEU A 60 1.17 -3.73 -3.56
C LEU A 60 1.06 -5.07 -4.26
N ASP A 61 1.25 -6.17 -3.54
CA ASP A 61 1.08 -7.50 -4.11
C ASP A 61 -0.37 -7.73 -4.55
N LEU A 62 -1.33 -7.28 -3.75
CA LEU A 62 -2.75 -7.38 -4.12
C LEU A 62 -3.07 -6.51 -5.34
N ALA A 63 -2.54 -5.29 -5.39
CA ALA A 63 -2.73 -4.40 -6.53
C ALA A 63 -2.15 -5.02 -7.81
N ALA A 64 -0.96 -5.59 -7.71
CA ALA A 64 -0.31 -6.25 -8.85
C ALA A 64 -1.13 -7.43 -9.35
N LYS A 65 -1.67 -8.21 -8.43
CA LYS A 65 -2.48 -9.38 -8.76
C LYS A 65 -3.73 -8.99 -9.54
N GLU A 66 -4.30 -7.84 -9.24
CA GLU A 66 -5.48 -7.33 -9.94
C GLU A 66 -5.13 -6.50 -11.18
N GLY A 67 -3.87 -6.35 -11.51
CA GLY A 67 -3.45 -5.59 -12.68
C GLY A 67 -3.61 -4.08 -12.53
N LEU A 68 -3.59 -3.57 -11.31
CA LEU A 68 -3.81 -2.15 -11.06
C LEU A 68 -2.51 -1.35 -11.16
N ALA A 69 -2.60 -0.15 -11.72
CA ALA A 69 -1.52 0.82 -11.68
C ALA A 69 -1.59 1.55 -10.33
N VAL A 70 -0.46 1.71 -9.67
CA VAL A 70 -0.38 2.31 -8.34
C VAL A 70 0.06 3.77 -8.44
N ILE A 71 -0.72 4.65 -7.81
CA ILE A 71 -0.40 6.07 -7.72
C ILE A 71 -0.06 6.36 -6.25
N PRO A 72 1.22 6.53 -5.93
CA PRO A 72 1.65 6.64 -4.52
C PRO A 72 1.62 8.06 -4.01
N ARG A 73 0.47 8.56 -3.64
CA ARG A 73 0.36 9.89 -3.04
C ARG A 73 0.82 9.91 -1.59
N CYS A 74 0.74 8.79 -0.91
CA CYS A 74 1.19 8.68 0.47
C CYS A 74 2.71 8.78 0.55
N PRO A 75 3.27 9.72 1.33
CA PRO A 75 4.72 9.85 1.45
C PRO A 75 5.41 8.57 1.93
N PHE A 76 4.79 7.85 2.86
CA PHE A 76 5.37 6.61 3.34
C PHE A 76 5.52 5.58 2.21
N VAL A 77 4.49 5.45 1.37
CA VAL A 77 4.53 4.52 0.24
C VAL A 77 5.58 4.95 -0.79
N ARG A 78 5.68 6.26 -1.06
CA ARG A 78 6.70 6.77 -1.98
C ARG A 78 8.10 6.43 -1.51
N ASP A 79 8.37 6.67 -0.23
CA ASP A 79 9.68 6.36 0.35
C ASP A 79 9.96 4.87 0.31
N TRP A 80 8.95 4.07 0.61
CA TRP A 80 9.06 2.62 0.55
C TRP A 80 9.41 2.14 -0.86
N LEU A 81 8.73 2.69 -1.88
CA LEU A 81 8.98 2.35 -3.27
C LEU A 81 10.38 2.76 -3.72
N ASP A 82 10.87 3.90 -3.23
CA ASP A 82 12.22 4.36 -3.54
C ASP A 82 13.27 3.36 -3.02
N GLU A 83 13.00 2.74 -1.89
CA GLU A 83 13.87 1.75 -1.28
C GLU A 83 13.65 0.33 -1.81
N HIS A 84 12.58 0.13 -2.58
CA HIS A 84 12.22 -1.18 -3.12
C HIS A 84 11.94 -1.08 -4.62
N PRO A 85 12.99 -0.88 -5.42
CA PRO A 85 12.82 -0.63 -6.86
C PRO A 85 12.13 -1.76 -7.62
N ASP A 86 12.11 -2.96 -7.07
CA ASP A 86 11.40 -4.10 -7.68
C ASP A 86 9.90 -3.82 -7.83
N TYR A 87 9.37 -2.97 -6.98
CA TYR A 87 7.94 -2.62 -7.01
C TYR A 87 7.64 -1.35 -7.81
N ALA A 88 8.68 -0.62 -8.25
CA ALA A 88 8.48 0.64 -8.97
C ALA A 88 7.72 0.46 -10.29
N GLY A 89 7.78 -0.74 -10.86
CA GLY A 89 7.05 -1.06 -12.09
C GLY A 89 5.54 -0.95 -11.97
N LEU A 90 5.00 -0.97 -10.75
CA LEU A 90 3.57 -0.79 -10.52
C LEU A 90 3.12 0.65 -10.75
N VAL A 91 4.04 1.61 -10.62
CA VAL A 91 3.74 3.03 -10.88
C VAL A 91 3.90 3.28 -12.38
N PRO A 92 2.90 3.88 -13.04
CA PRO A 92 3.00 4.17 -14.47
C PRO A 92 4.24 4.98 -14.78
N GLU A 93 4.96 4.59 -15.84
CA GLU A 93 6.24 5.19 -16.18
C GLU A 93 6.16 6.72 -16.32
N GLY A 94 5.11 7.22 -16.94
CA GLY A 94 4.91 8.65 -17.14
C GLY A 94 4.59 9.42 -15.87
N ARG A 95 4.36 8.72 -14.76
CA ARG A 95 4.00 9.32 -13.48
C ARG A 95 5.11 9.21 -12.42
N ARG A 96 6.15 8.44 -12.72
CA ARG A 96 7.21 8.17 -11.72
C ARG A 96 7.95 9.43 -11.29
N ALA A 97 8.26 10.31 -12.23
CA ALA A 97 9.04 11.52 -11.94
C ALA A 97 8.34 12.42 -10.92
N GLN A 98 7.01 12.54 -11.00
CA GLN A 98 6.29 13.40 -10.05
C GLN A 98 6.32 12.87 -8.61
N PHE A 99 6.67 11.61 -8.43
CA PHE A 99 6.78 11.00 -7.11
C PHE A 99 8.23 10.72 -6.70
N GLY A 100 9.19 11.21 -7.49
CA GLY A 100 10.61 11.00 -7.20
C GLY A 100 11.11 9.60 -7.51
N LEU A 101 10.44 8.91 -8.41
CA LEU A 101 10.76 7.52 -8.74
C LEU A 101 11.37 7.36 -10.19
#